data_342eb7205c770132e76dd56a81289fed
#
_entry.id   342eb7205c770132e76dd56a81289fed
#
_cell.length_a   1.000
_cell.length_b   1.000
_cell.length_c   1.000
_cell.angle_alpha   90.00
_cell.angle_beta   90.00
_cell.angle_gamma   90.00
#
_symmetry.space_group_name_H-M   'P 1'
#
loop_
_entity.id
_entity.type
_entity.pdbx_description
1 polymer ?
#
loop_
_entity_poly.entity_id
_entity_poly.type
_entity_poly.pdbx_seq_one_letter_code
_entity_poly.pdbx_strand_id
1 'polypeptide(L)'
;MRKLILVSLTILLLCCAAAGQQAQPQPQPLTFYYDYTVVPGKEEEFMNLIKTVGAPVRDKLMADGVILAWGMETPVLRYPGGTTHLIWFSVANWDGVEKVLNAMEAQLAKLAAEDAKANEATRAKKQQPAKTTAERTREVLDMSKTRDWLTRDLVSGFGSPPAAGVLPFTRYNFVKVKPGKGADYRRAWEKYSKPVYDKLVADGVVLAYGLAVEEVKTDGEFTHFVWVATANMAAADKIGPAFIADRARRSEEERNAITDTFLSLIEPDMSRSIVTRSRIFRIPAQK
;
A
#
# COMPACT_ATOMS: atom_id res chain seq x y z
N MET A 1 5.26 20.62 -60.54
CA MET A 1 4.13 19.95 -59.83
C MET A 1 4.48 18.61 -59.19
N ARG A 2 5.34 17.74 -59.76
CA ARG A 2 5.71 16.43 -59.14
C ARG A 2 6.49 16.53 -57.84
N LYS A 3 7.30 17.57 -57.60
CA LYS A 3 8.08 17.73 -56.35
C LYS A 3 7.26 18.15 -55.10
N LEU A 4 6.14 18.86 -55.29
CA LEU A 4 5.23 19.26 -54.21
C LEU A 4 4.40 18.09 -53.68
N ILE A 5 4.05 17.12 -54.51
CA ILE A 5 3.27 15.95 -54.11
C ILE A 5 4.10 14.98 -53.22
N LEU A 6 5.41 14.88 -53.49
CA LEU A 6 6.28 14.02 -52.67
C LEU A 6 6.49 14.54 -51.23
N VAL A 7 6.57 15.87 -51.06
CA VAL A 7 6.72 16.47 -49.72
C VAL A 7 5.46 16.32 -48.90
N SER A 8 4.29 16.46 -49.51
CA SER A 8 2.99 16.29 -48.81
C SER A 8 2.77 14.83 -48.35
N LEU A 9 3.21 13.84 -49.13
CA LEU A 9 3.08 12.42 -48.77
C LEU A 9 3.98 12.02 -47.62
N THR A 10 5.20 12.60 -47.55
CA THR A 10 6.17 12.34 -46.48
C THR A 10 5.73 12.92 -45.14
N ILE A 11 5.06 14.08 -45.13
CA ILE A 11 4.50 14.69 -43.88
C ILE A 11 3.29 13.89 -43.40
N LEU A 12 2.46 13.35 -44.28
CA LEU A 12 1.32 12.52 -43.89
C LEU A 12 1.76 11.19 -43.26
N LEU A 13 2.84 10.58 -43.74
CA LEU A 13 3.41 9.35 -43.18
C LEU A 13 4.10 9.58 -41.81
N LEU A 14 4.68 10.75 -41.56
CA LEU A 14 5.26 11.10 -40.26
C LEU A 14 4.18 11.38 -39.21
N CYS A 15 3.01 11.94 -39.59
CA CYS A 15 1.89 12.14 -38.65
C CYS A 15 1.23 10.82 -38.24
N CYS A 16 1.19 9.81 -39.10
CA CYS A 16 0.63 8.49 -38.74
C CYS A 16 1.57 7.69 -37.80
N ALA A 17 2.88 7.91 -37.85
CA ALA A 17 3.84 7.24 -36.94
C ALA A 17 3.78 7.81 -35.50
N ALA A 18 3.32 9.03 -35.30
CA ALA A 18 3.18 9.64 -33.97
C ALA A 18 1.89 9.20 -33.24
N ALA A 19 0.89 8.67 -33.94
CA ALA A 19 -0.38 8.24 -33.34
C ALA A 19 -0.37 6.81 -32.79
N GLY A 20 0.72 6.06 -32.93
CA GLY A 20 0.83 4.63 -32.63
C GLY A 20 1.65 4.25 -31.39
N GLN A 21 2.26 5.20 -30.68
CA GLN A 21 2.82 4.89 -29.37
C GLN A 21 1.69 4.86 -28.33
N GLN A 22 0.94 3.75 -28.30
CA GLN A 22 0.23 3.40 -27.09
C GLN A 22 1.27 3.41 -25.97
N ALA A 23 1.14 4.35 -25.03
CA ALA A 23 1.94 4.37 -23.83
C ALA A 23 1.91 2.95 -23.25
N GLN A 24 3.07 2.26 -23.22
CA GLN A 24 3.12 0.95 -22.57
C GLN A 24 2.56 1.12 -21.18
N PRO A 25 1.64 0.24 -20.74
CA PRO A 25 1.11 0.31 -19.40
C PRO A 25 2.29 0.33 -18.43
N GLN A 26 2.45 1.43 -17.71
CA GLN A 26 3.47 1.52 -16.66
C GLN A 26 3.26 0.33 -15.72
N PRO A 27 4.31 -0.44 -15.39
CA PRO A 27 4.17 -1.53 -14.45
C PRO A 27 3.59 -0.98 -13.15
N GLN A 28 2.47 -1.58 -12.71
CA GLN A 28 1.77 -1.16 -11.50
C GLN A 28 2.66 -1.46 -10.29
N PRO A 29 2.76 -0.55 -9.31
CA PRO A 29 3.59 -0.74 -8.13
C PRO A 29 3.22 -2.00 -7.36
N LEU A 30 4.22 -2.59 -6.73
CA LEU A 30 4.08 -3.63 -5.73
C LEU A 30 4.14 -3.00 -4.35
N THR A 31 3.25 -3.42 -3.45
CA THR A 31 3.30 -3.00 -2.04
C THR A 31 3.43 -4.24 -1.16
N PHE A 32 4.52 -4.27 -0.39
CA PHE A 32 4.79 -5.31 0.60
C PHE A 32 4.27 -4.85 1.96
N TYR A 33 3.59 -5.73 2.66
CA TYR A 33 3.03 -5.50 3.99
C TYR A 33 3.59 -6.49 4.99
N TYR A 34 3.95 -5.98 6.16
CA TYR A 34 4.26 -6.74 7.37
C TYR A 34 3.13 -6.50 8.38
N ASP A 35 2.34 -7.53 8.63
CA ASP A 35 1.32 -7.54 9.68
C ASP A 35 1.95 -8.04 10.98
N TYR A 36 2.17 -7.15 11.95
CA TYR A 36 2.75 -7.49 13.23
C TYR A 36 1.70 -7.52 14.34
N THR A 37 1.83 -8.52 15.22
CA THR A 37 1.18 -8.52 16.52
C THR A 37 2.21 -8.22 17.59
N VAL A 38 2.18 -6.99 18.11
CA VAL A 38 3.07 -6.55 19.20
C VAL A 38 2.52 -7.06 20.52
N VAL A 39 3.38 -7.59 21.37
CA VAL A 39 3.05 -8.06 22.72
C VAL A 39 2.50 -6.89 23.54
N PRO A 40 1.36 -7.03 24.25
CA PRO A 40 0.79 -5.97 25.06
C PRO A 40 1.79 -5.33 26.03
N GLY A 41 1.86 -3.99 26.05
CA GLY A 41 2.79 -3.21 26.84
C GLY A 41 4.19 -3.04 26.24
N LYS A 42 4.43 -3.60 25.03
CA LYS A 42 5.69 -3.49 24.30
C LYS A 42 5.66 -2.54 23.10
N GLU A 43 4.58 -1.75 22.96
CA GLU A 43 4.36 -0.89 21.81
C GLU A 43 5.44 0.20 21.68
N GLU A 44 5.90 0.78 22.79
CA GLU A 44 6.95 1.81 22.78
C GLU A 44 8.30 1.21 22.38
N GLU A 45 8.64 0.02 22.90
CA GLU A 45 9.86 -0.69 22.55
C GLU A 45 9.86 -1.09 21.07
N PHE A 46 8.72 -1.58 20.55
CA PHE A 46 8.55 -1.86 19.13
C PHE A 46 8.75 -0.60 18.28
N MET A 47 8.10 0.50 18.64
CA MET A 47 8.26 1.78 17.94
C MET A 47 9.72 2.25 17.94
N ASN A 48 10.45 2.04 19.03
CA ASN A 48 11.87 2.38 19.09
C ASN A 48 12.70 1.50 18.14
N LEU A 49 12.44 0.20 18.08
CA LEU A 49 13.09 -0.71 17.12
C LEU A 49 12.81 -0.27 15.66
N ILE A 50 11.57 0.07 15.35
CA ILE A 50 11.26 0.57 14.01
C ILE A 50 12.03 1.85 13.68
N LYS A 51 12.07 2.82 14.58
CA LYS A 51 12.76 4.10 14.37
C LYS A 51 14.27 3.97 14.27
N THR A 52 14.87 3.06 15.04
CA THR A 52 16.33 2.92 15.12
C THR A 52 16.91 1.89 14.15
N VAL A 53 16.13 0.87 13.77
CA VAL A 53 16.59 -0.22 12.90
C VAL A 53 15.98 -0.11 11.50
N GLY A 54 14.66 -0.13 11.41
CA GLY A 54 13.96 -0.27 10.14
C GLY A 54 13.79 1.01 9.35
N ALA A 55 13.50 2.13 10.02
CA ALA A 55 13.26 3.40 9.35
C ALA A 55 14.50 3.96 8.63
N PRO A 56 15.71 3.95 9.20
CA PRO A 56 16.89 4.46 8.50
C PRO A 56 17.18 3.74 7.19
N VAL A 57 16.96 2.42 7.14
CA VAL A 57 17.13 1.63 5.91
C VAL A 57 16.11 2.03 4.86
N ARG A 58 14.82 2.11 5.24
CA ARG A 58 13.74 2.47 4.32
C ARG A 58 13.86 3.91 3.83
N ASP A 59 14.23 4.85 4.71
CA ASP A 59 14.44 6.26 4.33
C ASP A 59 15.60 6.40 3.34
N LYS A 60 16.70 5.63 3.54
CA LYS A 60 17.80 5.59 2.58
C LYS A 60 17.34 5.02 1.22
N LEU A 61 16.67 3.89 1.22
CA LEU A 61 16.17 3.26 -0.01
C LEU A 61 15.15 4.14 -0.74
N MET A 62 14.38 4.95 -0.02
CA MET A 62 13.49 5.94 -0.60
C MET A 62 14.28 7.11 -1.22
N ALA A 63 15.33 7.58 -0.56
CA ALA A 63 16.23 8.60 -1.12
C ALA A 63 16.96 8.10 -2.37
N ASP A 64 17.31 6.82 -2.42
CA ASP A 64 17.93 6.14 -3.56
C ASP A 64 16.90 5.82 -4.69
N GLY A 65 15.61 6.11 -4.50
CA GLY A 65 14.53 5.88 -5.48
C GLY A 65 14.08 4.41 -5.61
N VAL A 66 14.51 3.52 -4.73
CA VAL A 66 14.08 2.10 -4.71
C VAL A 66 12.68 2.00 -4.11
N ILE A 67 12.44 2.64 -2.96
CA ILE A 67 11.13 2.72 -2.32
C ILE A 67 10.40 3.97 -2.84
N LEU A 68 9.17 3.78 -3.31
CA LEU A 68 8.29 4.86 -3.78
C LEU A 68 7.58 5.54 -2.62
N ALA A 69 7.19 4.77 -1.61
CA ALA A 69 6.56 5.26 -0.38
C ALA A 69 6.68 4.17 0.69
N TRP A 70 6.64 4.55 1.97
CA TRP A 70 6.54 3.59 3.05
C TRP A 70 5.84 4.18 4.27
N GLY A 71 5.30 3.33 5.11
CA GLY A 71 4.64 3.78 6.32
C GLY A 71 4.48 2.69 7.37
N MET A 72 4.06 3.14 8.55
CA MET A 72 3.61 2.27 9.62
C MET A 72 2.28 2.77 10.16
N GLU A 73 1.36 1.88 10.35
CA GLU A 73 -0.02 2.15 10.76
C GLU A 73 -0.43 1.29 11.95
N THR A 74 -1.40 1.76 12.70
CA THR A 74 -2.05 1.00 13.78
C THR A 74 -3.55 1.01 13.56
N PRO A 75 -4.25 -0.14 13.74
CA PRO A 75 -5.71 -0.17 13.68
C PRO A 75 -6.33 0.79 14.69
N VAL A 76 -7.36 1.53 14.25
CA VAL A 76 -8.17 2.40 15.12
C VAL A 76 -9.08 1.56 16.01
N LEU A 77 -9.65 0.49 15.43
CA LEU A 77 -10.49 -0.47 16.13
C LEU A 77 -9.71 -1.78 16.27
N ARG A 78 -9.57 -2.25 17.49
CA ARG A 78 -8.89 -3.52 17.81
C ARG A 78 -9.92 -4.64 17.90
N TYR A 79 -9.54 -5.83 17.42
CA TYR A 79 -10.31 -7.05 17.58
C TYR A 79 -9.41 -8.20 18.06
N PRO A 80 -9.93 -9.18 18.79
CA PRO A 80 -9.14 -10.28 19.33
C PRO A 80 -8.40 -11.03 18.19
N GLY A 81 -7.10 -11.27 18.38
CA GLY A 81 -6.26 -11.97 17.40
C GLY A 81 -5.89 -11.16 16.16
N GLY A 82 -6.29 -9.87 16.09
CA GLY A 82 -5.96 -9.01 14.97
C GLY A 82 -4.57 -8.41 15.02
N THR A 83 -4.10 -7.96 13.87
CA THR A 83 -2.90 -7.17 13.69
C THR A 83 -2.92 -5.92 14.58
N THR A 84 -1.81 -5.63 15.24
CA THR A 84 -1.64 -4.42 16.05
C THR A 84 -0.89 -3.31 15.32
N HIS A 85 0.00 -3.68 14.41
CA HIS A 85 0.82 -2.77 13.61
C HIS A 85 0.96 -3.32 12.19
N LEU A 86 0.85 -2.43 11.23
CA LEU A 86 1.04 -2.70 9.82
C LEU A 86 2.20 -1.83 9.32
N ILE A 87 3.24 -2.45 8.79
CA ILE A 87 4.31 -1.73 8.09
C ILE A 87 4.19 -2.06 6.61
N TRP A 88 4.29 -1.07 5.76
CA TRP A 88 4.25 -1.27 4.33
C TRP A 88 5.32 -0.45 3.61
N PHE A 89 5.74 -0.94 2.46
CA PHE A 89 6.53 -0.19 1.50
C PHE A 89 6.09 -0.52 0.07
N SER A 90 6.12 0.49 -0.80
CA SER A 90 5.78 0.36 -2.21
C SER A 90 7.03 0.51 -3.07
N VAL A 91 7.15 -0.33 -4.09
CA VAL A 91 8.26 -0.35 -5.04
C VAL A 91 7.74 -0.51 -6.47
N ALA A 92 8.55 -0.18 -7.47
CA ALA A 92 8.12 -0.25 -8.86
C ALA A 92 7.95 -1.68 -9.38
N ASN A 93 8.70 -2.66 -8.87
CA ASN A 93 8.78 -4.03 -9.39
C ASN A 93 9.44 -4.99 -8.40
N TRP A 94 9.57 -6.26 -8.79
CA TRP A 94 10.19 -7.31 -7.99
C TRP A 94 11.66 -7.06 -7.62
N ASP A 95 12.46 -6.46 -8.50
CA ASP A 95 13.84 -6.04 -8.18
C ASP A 95 13.87 -5.06 -7.00
N GLY A 96 12.89 -4.14 -6.95
CA GLY A 96 12.71 -3.25 -5.80
C GLY A 96 12.40 -4.01 -4.52
N VAL A 97 11.53 -5.04 -4.55
CA VAL A 97 11.25 -5.91 -3.40
C VAL A 97 12.54 -6.57 -2.92
N GLU A 98 13.29 -7.21 -3.81
CA GLU A 98 14.54 -7.90 -3.49
C GLU A 98 15.56 -6.94 -2.86
N LYS A 99 15.74 -5.75 -3.42
CA LYS A 99 16.64 -4.73 -2.85
C LYS A 99 16.28 -4.33 -1.43
N VAL A 100 14.99 -4.18 -1.13
CA VAL A 100 14.53 -3.86 0.22
C VAL A 100 14.82 -5.00 1.18
N LEU A 101 14.48 -6.24 0.81
CA LEU A 101 14.71 -7.41 1.66
C LEU A 101 16.20 -7.59 1.94
N ASN A 102 17.06 -7.55 0.93
CA ASN A 102 18.51 -7.67 1.07
C ASN A 102 19.11 -6.55 1.95
N ALA A 103 18.64 -5.32 1.82
CA ALA A 103 19.10 -4.22 2.66
C ALA A 103 18.67 -4.39 4.12
N MET A 104 17.48 -4.90 4.38
CA MET A 104 17.01 -5.20 5.74
C MET A 104 17.82 -6.35 6.37
N GLU A 105 18.10 -7.41 5.62
CA GLU A 105 18.94 -8.52 6.07
C GLU A 105 20.37 -8.05 6.40
N ALA A 106 20.97 -7.25 5.51
CA ALA A 106 22.30 -6.69 5.73
C ALA A 106 22.35 -5.81 6.99
N GLN A 107 21.30 -5.00 7.24
CA GLN A 107 21.21 -4.21 8.46
C GLN A 107 21.11 -5.08 9.72
N LEU A 108 20.29 -6.13 9.68
CA LEU A 108 20.17 -7.06 10.81
C LEU A 108 21.47 -7.81 11.08
N ALA A 109 22.18 -8.26 10.04
CA ALA A 109 23.50 -8.89 10.16
C ALA A 109 24.54 -7.94 10.78
N LYS A 110 24.56 -6.67 10.35
CA LYS A 110 25.40 -5.64 10.93
C LYS A 110 25.13 -5.44 12.43
N LEU A 111 23.86 -5.29 12.81
CA LEU A 111 23.46 -5.12 14.20
C LEU A 111 23.82 -6.36 15.06
N ALA A 112 23.66 -7.56 14.51
CA ALA A 112 24.06 -8.79 15.21
C ALA A 112 25.57 -8.82 15.50
N ALA A 113 26.39 -8.37 14.55
CA ALA A 113 27.86 -8.26 14.75
C ALA A 113 28.22 -7.17 15.78
N GLU A 114 27.54 -6.03 15.77
CA GLU A 114 27.72 -4.96 16.74
C GLU A 114 27.32 -5.39 18.15
N ASP A 115 26.16 -6.06 18.29
CA ASP A 115 25.68 -6.63 19.57
C ASP A 115 26.65 -7.67 20.12
N ALA A 116 27.19 -8.57 19.27
CA ALA A 116 28.15 -9.58 19.65
C ALA A 116 29.44 -8.94 20.23
N LYS A 117 29.99 -7.95 19.49
CA LYS A 117 31.20 -7.22 19.92
C LYS A 117 30.98 -6.46 21.23
N ALA A 118 29.84 -5.78 21.39
CA ALA A 118 29.50 -5.06 22.61
C ALA A 118 29.37 -6.01 23.82
N ASN A 119 28.73 -7.15 23.61
CA ASN A 119 28.54 -8.16 24.66
C ASN A 119 29.85 -8.85 25.05
N GLU A 120 30.77 -9.07 24.11
CA GLU A 120 32.13 -9.57 24.43
C GLU A 120 32.90 -8.58 25.31
N ALA A 121 32.91 -7.30 24.94
CA ALA A 121 33.53 -6.24 25.72
C ALA A 121 32.94 -6.11 27.13
N THR A 122 31.62 -6.29 27.26
CA THR A 122 30.90 -6.25 28.54
C THR A 122 31.28 -7.44 29.45
N ARG A 123 31.36 -8.66 28.86
CA ARG A 123 31.79 -9.88 29.57
C ARG A 123 33.23 -9.76 30.03
N ALA A 124 34.13 -9.18 29.24
CA ALA A 124 35.51 -8.95 29.64
C ALA A 124 35.61 -8.07 30.87
N LYS A 125 34.63 -7.18 31.10
CA LYS A 125 34.52 -6.35 32.32
C LYS A 125 33.75 -7.04 33.46
N LYS A 126 33.42 -8.33 33.35
CA LYS A 126 32.59 -9.11 34.28
C LYS A 126 31.21 -8.48 34.55
N GLN A 127 30.65 -7.80 33.57
CA GLN A 127 29.32 -7.21 33.63
C GLN A 127 28.31 -8.10 32.85
N GLN A 128 27.03 -7.96 33.19
CA GLN A 128 25.99 -8.68 32.49
C GLN A 128 25.81 -8.09 31.08
N PRO A 129 25.84 -8.93 30.02
CA PRO A 129 25.58 -8.48 28.65
C PRO A 129 24.17 -7.89 28.47
N ALA A 130 24.07 -6.89 27.63
CA ALA A 130 22.77 -6.37 27.21
C ALA A 130 22.06 -7.34 26.25
N LYS A 131 20.73 -7.27 26.21
CA LYS A 131 19.95 -7.99 25.21
C LYS A 131 20.31 -7.53 23.79
N THR A 132 20.52 -8.48 22.93
CA THR A 132 20.74 -8.22 21.50
C THR A 132 19.49 -7.66 20.84
N THR A 133 19.65 -7.02 19.68
CA THR A 133 18.53 -6.53 18.86
C THR A 133 17.57 -7.66 18.50
N ALA A 134 18.09 -8.85 18.18
CA ALA A 134 17.27 -10.02 17.88
C ALA A 134 16.45 -10.51 19.09
N GLU A 135 17.05 -10.54 20.29
CA GLU A 135 16.33 -10.90 21.53
C GLU A 135 15.22 -9.89 21.83
N ARG A 136 15.52 -8.60 21.74
CA ARG A 136 14.52 -7.54 21.93
C ARG A 136 13.37 -7.67 20.92
N THR A 137 13.67 -7.93 19.64
CA THR A 137 12.63 -8.13 18.61
C THR A 137 11.72 -9.31 18.94
N ARG A 138 12.27 -10.44 19.39
CA ARG A 138 11.47 -11.62 19.78
C ARG A 138 10.59 -11.36 21.02
N GLU A 139 11.02 -10.49 21.92
CA GLU A 139 10.24 -10.14 23.12
C GLU A 139 9.09 -9.17 22.83
N VAL A 140 9.19 -8.40 21.76
CA VAL A 140 8.17 -7.40 21.41
C VAL A 140 7.15 -7.92 20.41
N LEU A 141 7.44 -9.00 19.67
CA LEU A 141 6.58 -9.54 18.62
C LEU A 141 6.05 -10.94 18.97
N ASP A 142 4.76 -11.13 18.78
CA ASP A 142 4.16 -12.46 18.71
C ASP A 142 4.34 -13.01 17.28
N MET A 143 5.49 -13.69 17.07
CA MET A 143 5.85 -14.22 15.74
C MET A 143 4.85 -15.23 15.19
N SER A 144 4.06 -15.90 16.05
CA SER A 144 3.02 -16.86 15.62
C SER A 144 1.84 -16.20 14.94
N LYS A 145 1.68 -14.87 15.10
CA LYS A 145 0.60 -14.05 14.53
C LYS A 145 1.10 -13.01 13.53
N THR A 146 2.41 -13.02 13.29
CA THR A 146 3.01 -12.14 12.27
C THR A 146 2.79 -12.75 10.89
N ARG A 147 2.43 -11.92 9.93
CA ARG A 147 2.17 -12.32 8.56
C ARG A 147 2.70 -11.30 7.58
N ASP A 148 3.24 -11.78 6.46
CA ASP A 148 3.68 -10.96 5.34
C ASP A 148 2.79 -11.22 4.13
N TRP A 149 2.54 -10.18 3.35
CA TRP A 149 1.78 -10.29 2.11
C TRP A 149 2.21 -9.24 1.10
N LEU A 150 2.11 -9.59 -0.18
CA LEU A 150 2.53 -8.76 -1.30
C LEU A 150 1.35 -8.52 -2.22
N THR A 151 1.16 -7.29 -2.62
CA THR A 151 0.06 -6.88 -3.49
C THR A 151 0.56 -6.10 -4.68
N ARG A 152 -0.25 -6.06 -5.72
CA ARG A 152 -0.07 -5.21 -6.88
C ARG A 152 -1.24 -4.25 -7.00
N ASP A 153 -0.97 -2.97 -7.10
CA ASP A 153 -2.00 -1.98 -7.40
C ASP A 153 -2.50 -2.19 -8.84
N LEU A 154 -3.80 -2.40 -9.02
CA LEU A 154 -4.45 -2.49 -10.33
C LEU A 154 -4.88 -1.13 -10.85
N VAL A 155 -5.34 -0.28 -9.93
CA VAL A 155 -5.80 1.09 -10.17
C VAL A 155 -5.44 1.92 -8.96
N SER A 156 -4.95 3.13 -9.17
CA SER A 156 -4.72 4.08 -8.08
C SER A 156 -4.98 5.51 -8.54
N GLY A 157 -5.28 6.37 -7.60
CA GLY A 157 -5.42 7.81 -7.79
C GLY A 157 -4.83 8.56 -6.60
N PHE A 158 -4.15 9.65 -6.88
CA PHE A 158 -3.44 10.46 -5.89
C PHE A 158 -3.87 11.92 -6.01
N GLY A 159 -4.15 12.53 -4.87
CA GLY A 159 -4.37 13.96 -4.73
C GLY A 159 -3.11 14.70 -4.31
N SER A 160 -3.29 15.92 -3.81
CA SER A 160 -2.20 16.65 -3.21
C SER A 160 -1.66 15.91 -1.98
N PRO A 161 -0.34 15.90 -1.77
CA PRO A 161 0.24 15.34 -0.56
C PRO A 161 -0.39 15.97 0.69
N PRO A 162 -0.53 15.22 1.78
CA PRO A 162 -0.97 15.79 3.03
C PRO A 162 0.00 16.88 3.50
N ALA A 163 -0.50 17.90 4.18
CA ALA A 163 0.35 18.93 4.79
C ALA A 163 1.39 18.27 5.72
N ALA A 164 2.54 18.92 5.87
CA ALA A 164 3.61 18.41 6.71
C ALA A 164 3.10 18.09 8.13
N GLY A 165 3.44 16.92 8.65
CA GLY A 165 3.01 16.44 9.97
C GLY A 165 1.61 15.82 10.02
N VAL A 166 0.82 15.88 8.96
CA VAL A 166 -0.45 15.16 8.87
C VAL A 166 -0.17 13.66 8.71
N LEU A 167 -0.71 12.87 9.63
CA LEU A 167 -0.65 11.40 9.59
C LEU A 167 -2.00 10.87 9.13
N PRO A 168 -2.09 10.32 7.89
CA PRO A 168 -3.34 9.87 7.31
C PRO A 168 -4.04 8.77 8.11
N PHE A 169 -5.36 8.69 7.91
CA PHE A 169 -6.15 7.50 8.19
C PHE A 169 -6.36 6.74 6.90
N THR A 170 -6.16 5.43 6.93
CA THR A 170 -6.40 4.57 5.77
C THR A 170 -7.50 3.57 6.10
N ARG A 171 -8.48 3.46 5.23
CA ARG A 171 -9.48 2.40 5.27
C ARG A 171 -9.13 1.36 4.22
N TYR A 172 -9.06 0.11 4.65
CA TYR A 172 -8.90 -1.06 3.80
C TYR A 172 -10.22 -1.84 3.77
N ASN A 173 -10.73 -2.11 2.58
CA ASN A 173 -11.91 -2.95 2.37
C ASN A 173 -11.47 -4.18 1.60
N PHE A 174 -11.37 -5.31 2.29
CA PHE A 174 -10.94 -6.59 1.74
C PHE A 174 -12.14 -7.32 1.15
N VAL A 175 -11.94 -7.92 -0.01
CA VAL A 175 -12.96 -8.71 -0.70
C VAL A 175 -12.32 -9.98 -1.29
N LYS A 176 -13.09 -11.05 -1.32
CA LYS A 176 -12.75 -12.26 -2.03
C LYS A 176 -13.48 -12.27 -3.37
N VAL A 177 -12.75 -12.05 -4.44
CA VAL A 177 -13.27 -12.12 -5.79
C VAL A 177 -13.31 -13.60 -6.22
N LYS A 178 -14.42 -14.03 -6.81
CA LYS A 178 -14.61 -15.41 -7.27
C LYS A 178 -13.53 -15.82 -8.29
N PRO A 179 -13.12 -17.09 -8.32
CA PRO A 179 -12.13 -17.58 -9.27
C PRO A 179 -12.46 -17.21 -10.72
N GLY A 180 -11.46 -16.71 -11.46
CA GLY A 180 -11.60 -16.28 -12.85
C GLY A 180 -12.31 -14.93 -13.06
N LYS A 181 -12.79 -14.26 -12.00
CA LYS A 181 -13.55 -12.99 -12.09
C LYS A 181 -12.72 -11.73 -11.81
N GLY A 182 -11.42 -11.84 -11.60
CA GLY A 182 -10.57 -10.67 -11.25
C GLY A 182 -10.61 -9.54 -12.28
N ALA A 183 -10.51 -9.87 -13.57
CA ALA A 183 -10.58 -8.87 -14.64
C ALA A 183 -11.97 -8.22 -14.75
N ASP A 184 -13.05 -8.99 -14.52
CA ASP A 184 -14.42 -8.48 -14.52
C ASP A 184 -14.64 -7.54 -13.33
N TYR A 185 -14.13 -7.92 -12.14
CA TYR A 185 -14.20 -7.10 -10.93
C TYR A 185 -13.45 -5.78 -11.12
N ARG A 186 -12.23 -5.82 -11.67
CA ARG A 186 -11.47 -4.61 -11.99
C ARG A 186 -12.27 -3.69 -12.92
N ARG A 187 -12.82 -4.21 -14.04
CA ARG A 187 -13.61 -3.40 -14.98
C ARG A 187 -14.85 -2.79 -14.33
N ALA A 188 -15.57 -3.56 -13.51
CA ALA A 188 -16.73 -3.04 -12.77
C ALA A 188 -16.30 -1.93 -11.80
N TRP A 189 -15.21 -2.12 -11.09
CA TRP A 189 -14.68 -1.13 -10.14
C TRP A 189 -14.22 0.16 -10.86
N GLU A 190 -13.49 0.02 -11.98
CA GLU A 190 -13.07 1.17 -12.82
C GLU A 190 -14.27 1.94 -13.37
N LYS A 191 -15.33 1.25 -13.75
CA LYS A 191 -16.53 1.86 -14.32
C LYS A 191 -17.38 2.57 -13.28
N TYR A 192 -17.58 1.99 -12.10
CA TYR A 192 -18.59 2.44 -11.15
C TYR A 192 -18.01 3.09 -9.88
N SER A 193 -16.85 2.66 -9.41
CA SER A 193 -16.27 3.16 -8.17
C SER A 193 -15.21 4.23 -8.39
N LYS A 194 -14.33 4.02 -9.38
CA LYS A 194 -13.23 4.95 -9.69
C LYS A 194 -13.70 6.39 -9.91
N PRO A 195 -14.76 6.69 -10.69
CA PRO A 195 -15.20 8.08 -10.93
C PRO A 195 -15.59 8.80 -9.64
N VAL A 196 -16.16 8.09 -8.65
CA VAL A 196 -16.52 8.66 -7.35
C VAL A 196 -15.27 9.01 -6.57
N TYR A 197 -14.28 8.11 -6.54
CA TYR A 197 -13.01 8.36 -5.88
C TYR A 197 -12.20 9.47 -6.56
N ASP A 198 -12.16 9.51 -7.90
CA ASP A 198 -11.52 10.59 -8.66
C ASP A 198 -12.08 11.97 -8.27
N LYS A 199 -13.42 12.05 -8.16
CA LYS A 199 -14.06 13.29 -7.69
C LYS A 199 -13.68 13.63 -6.26
N LEU A 200 -13.68 12.67 -5.35
CA LEU A 200 -13.28 12.89 -3.95
C LEU A 200 -11.82 13.34 -3.81
N VAL A 201 -10.94 12.86 -4.68
CA VAL A 201 -9.55 13.31 -4.79
C VAL A 201 -9.50 14.75 -5.30
N ALA A 202 -10.22 15.06 -6.38
CA ALA A 202 -10.29 16.41 -6.93
C ALA A 202 -10.87 17.44 -5.92
N ASP A 203 -11.83 17.01 -5.10
CA ASP A 203 -12.43 17.82 -4.03
C ASP A 203 -11.53 17.92 -2.77
N GLY A 204 -10.36 17.26 -2.75
CA GLY A 204 -9.43 17.25 -1.61
C GLY A 204 -9.93 16.46 -0.39
N VAL A 205 -10.96 15.64 -0.52
CA VAL A 205 -11.52 14.79 0.54
C VAL A 205 -10.67 13.54 0.75
N VAL A 206 -10.24 12.92 -0.36
CA VAL A 206 -9.39 11.73 -0.38
C VAL A 206 -7.99 12.16 -0.81
N LEU A 207 -6.98 11.75 -0.05
CA LEU A 207 -5.56 11.99 -0.37
C LEU A 207 -5.06 11.03 -1.45
N ALA A 208 -5.47 9.76 -1.32
CA ALA A 208 -5.12 8.73 -2.28
C ALA A 208 -6.07 7.54 -2.12
N TYR A 209 -6.24 6.77 -3.18
CA TYR A 209 -6.99 5.52 -3.17
C TYR A 209 -6.39 4.51 -4.14
N GLY A 210 -6.71 3.24 -3.95
CA GLY A 210 -6.36 2.20 -4.90
C GLY A 210 -7.23 0.96 -4.78
N LEU A 211 -7.26 0.21 -5.88
CA LEU A 211 -7.69 -1.17 -5.94
C LEU A 211 -6.45 -2.02 -6.12
N ALA A 212 -6.19 -2.93 -5.21
CA ALA A 212 -5.06 -3.84 -5.26
C ALA A 212 -5.49 -5.30 -5.29
N VAL A 213 -4.64 -6.15 -5.84
CA VAL A 213 -4.78 -7.61 -5.84
C VAL A 213 -3.62 -8.24 -5.08
N GLU A 214 -3.87 -9.32 -4.37
CA GLU A 214 -2.81 -10.12 -3.77
C GLU A 214 -1.96 -10.74 -4.90
N GLU A 215 -0.68 -10.34 -4.96
CA GLU A 215 0.26 -10.79 -5.99
C GLU A 215 0.72 -12.22 -5.74
N VAL A 216 0.95 -12.54 -4.46
CA VAL A 216 1.26 -13.89 -3.99
C VAL A 216 0.21 -14.29 -2.99
N LYS A 217 -0.55 -15.33 -3.29
CA LYS A 217 -1.60 -15.85 -2.41
C LYS A 217 -0.98 -16.53 -1.19
N THR A 218 -1.22 -15.98 -0.02
CA THR A 218 -0.62 -16.48 1.23
C THR A 218 -1.60 -17.29 2.07
N ASP A 219 -2.85 -16.88 2.21
CA ASP A 219 -3.82 -17.53 3.10
C ASP A 219 -5.24 -17.71 2.53
N GLY A 220 -5.54 -17.10 1.40
CA GLY A 220 -6.83 -17.25 0.71
C GLY A 220 -8.04 -16.55 1.36
N GLU A 221 -7.85 -15.77 2.45
CA GLU A 221 -8.96 -15.04 3.09
C GLU A 221 -9.54 -13.96 2.18
N PHE A 222 -8.70 -13.29 1.40
CA PHE A 222 -9.12 -12.29 0.42
C PHE A 222 -8.24 -12.38 -0.83
N THR A 223 -8.69 -11.76 -1.92
CA THR A 223 -7.92 -11.69 -3.16
C THR A 223 -7.67 -10.26 -3.60
N HIS A 224 -8.55 -9.36 -3.25
CA HIS A 224 -8.48 -7.94 -3.60
C HIS A 224 -8.82 -7.09 -2.39
N PHE A 225 -8.36 -5.85 -2.39
CA PHE A 225 -8.81 -4.84 -1.44
C PHE A 225 -8.77 -3.45 -2.07
N VAL A 226 -9.64 -2.60 -1.55
CA VAL A 226 -9.65 -1.16 -1.84
C VAL A 226 -9.07 -0.46 -0.64
N TRP A 227 -8.05 0.35 -0.85
CA TRP A 227 -7.49 1.23 0.18
C TRP A 227 -7.80 2.69 -0.12
N VAL A 228 -8.14 3.45 0.90
CA VAL A 228 -8.49 4.88 0.78
C VAL A 228 -7.86 5.63 1.93
N ALA A 229 -6.98 6.59 1.61
CA ALA A 229 -6.32 7.45 2.58
C ALA A 229 -6.99 8.82 2.68
N THR A 230 -7.24 9.29 3.90
CA THR A 230 -7.82 10.59 4.20
C THR A 230 -6.99 11.33 5.25
N ALA A 231 -7.03 12.66 5.26
CA ALA A 231 -6.28 13.46 6.22
C ALA A 231 -6.78 13.29 7.67
N ASN A 232 -8.07 12.99 7.85
CA ASN A 232 -8.72 12.81 9.14
C ASN A 232 -10.02 12.02 8.99
N MET A 233 -10.64 11.64 10.11
CA MET A 233 -11.89 10.87 10.13
C MET A 233 -13.08 11.64 9.56
N ALA A 234 -13.15 12.96 9.77
CA ALA A 234 -14.23 13.78 9.21
C ALA A 234 -14.20 13.81 7.67
N ALA A 235 -13.03 13.69 7.05
CA ALA A 235 -12.92 13.50 5.61
C ALA A 235 -13.43 12.11 5.19
N ALA A 236 -13.14 11.07 5.98
CA ALA A 236 -13.63 9.72 5.71
C ALA A 236 -15.17 9.63 5.75
N ASP A 237 -15.84 10.41 6.60
CA ASP A 237 -17.31 10.48 6.68
C ASP A 237 -17.97 10.98 5.39
N LYS A 238 -17.25 11.70 4.52
CA LYS A 238 -17.76 12.19 3.24
C LYS A 238 -17.79 11.13 2.13
N ILE A 239 -17.08 10.02 2.29
CA ILE A 239 -16.98 8.98 1.26
C ILE A 239 -18.33 8.30 1.02
N GLY A 240 -18.99 7.83 2.09
CA GLY A 240 -20.30 7.18 1.98
C GLY A 240 -21.36 8.06 1.29
N PRO A 241 -21.58 9.30 1.74
CA PRO A 241 -22.48 10.25 1.07
C PRO A 241 -22.18 10.48 -0.40
N ALA A 242 -20.90 10.50 -0.82
CA ALA A 242 -20.54 10.66 -2.24
C ALA A 242 -21.02 9.47 -3.09
N PHE A 243 -20.86 8.24 -2.60
CA PHE A 243 -21.40 7.04 -3.26
C PHE A 243 -22.93 7.04 -3.29
N ILE A 244 -23.59 7.47 -2.22
CA ILE A 244 -25.04 7.60 -2.16
C ILE A 244 -25.52 8.63 -3.20
N ALA A 245 -24.87 9.78 -3.29
CA ALA A 245 -25.19 10.82 -4.24
C ALA A 245 -24.96 10.38 -5.70
N ASP A 246 -23.92 9.60 -5.98
CA ASP A 246 -23.70 9.02 -7.32
C ASP A 246 -24.81 8.03 -7.66
N ARG A 247 -25.18 7.14 -6.74
CA ARG A 247 -26.29 6.19 -6.94
C ARG A 247 -27.64 6.89 -7.14
N ALA A 248 -27.91 7.98 -6.44
CA ALA A 248 -29.17 8.73 -6.55
C ALA A 248 -29.41 9.36 -7.94
N ARG A 249 -28.35 9.53 -8.73
CA ARG A 249 -28.44 10.03 -10.12
C ARG A 249 -28.84 8.96 -11.13
N ARG A 250 -28.88 7.69 -10.73
CA ARG A 250 -29.15 6.55 -11.60
C ARG A 250 -30.58 6.07 -11.42
N SER A 251 -31.13 5.46 -12.45
CA SER A 251 -32.42 4.78 -12.33
C SER A 251 -32.35 3.61 -11.33
N GLU A 252 -33.48 3.14 -10.87
CA GLU A 252 -33.54 1.98 -9.98
C GLU A 252 -32.98 0.73 -10.67
N GLU A 253 -33.31 0.54 -11.94
CA GLU A 253 -32.80 -0.56 -12.75
C GLU A 253 -31.26 -0.55 -12.83
N GLU A 254 -30.66 0.63 -13.11
CA GLU A 254 -29.20 0.77 -13.13
C GLU A 254 -28.57 0.48 -11.77
N ARG A 255 -29.17 0.95 -10.66
CA ARG A 255 -28.67 0.69 -9.31
C ARG A 255 -28.67 -0.81 -9.00
N ASN A 256 -29.73 -1.50 -9.37
CA ASN A 256 -29.87 -2.94 -9.17
C ASN A 256 -28.85 -3.69 -10.04
N ALA A 257 -28.71 -3.35 -11.31
CA ALA A 257 -27.72 -3.94 -12.22
C ALA A 257 -26.27 -3.78 -11.71
N ILE A 258 -25.91 -2.62 -11.11
CA ILE A 258 -24.59 -2.40 -10.50
C ILE A 258 -24.42 -3.31 -9.30
N THR A 259 -25.42 -3.39 -8.42
CA THR A 259 -25.38 -4.25 -7.24
C THR A 259 -25.22 -5.70 -7.62
N ASP A 260 -26.02 -6.20 -8.55
CA ASP A 260 -25.98 -7.57 -9.05
C ASP A 260 -24.63 -7.88 -9.72
N THR A 261 -24.07 -6.89 -10.46
CA THR A 261 -22.74 -7.02 -11.05
C THR A 261 -21.71 -7.33 -9.95
N PHE A 262 -21.61 -6.50 -8.90
CA PHE A 262 -20.62 -6.73 -7.85
C PHE A 262 -20.88 -8.03 -7.07
N LEU A 263 -22.14 -8.33 -6.70
CA LEU A 263 -22.49 -9.56 -5.98
C LEU A 263 -22.18 -10.83 -6.80
N SER A 264 -22.33 -10.77 -8.13
CA SER A 264 -21.97 -11.88 -9.00
C SER A 264 -20.46 -12.18 -9.02
N LEU A 265 -19.62 -11.19 -8.71
CA LEU A 265 -18.16 -11.23 -8.83
C LEU A 265 -17.44 -11.58 -7.53
N ILE A 266 -18.08 -11.37 -6.37
CA ILE A 266 -17.45 -11.55 -5.05
C ILE A 266 -18.10 -12.69 -4.26
N GLU A 267 -17.41 -13.12 -3.20
CA GLU A 267 -17.94 -13.94 -2.12
C GLU A 267 -18.38 -13.00 -0.96
N PRO A 268 -19.68 -12.67 -0.81
CA PRO A 268 -20.11 -11.57 0.06
C PRO A 268 -19.72 -11.76 1.53
N ASP A 269 -19.73 -13.01 2.02
CA ASP A 269 -19.44 -13.36 3.41
C ASP A 269 -17.96 -13.27 3.77
N MET A 270 -17.09 -13.05 2.76
CA MET A 270 -15.65 -12.95 2.90
C MET A 270 -15.14 -11.50 2.78
N SER A 271 -16.01 -10.52 3.07
CA SER A 271 -15.62 -9.11 3.09
C SER A 271 -15.37 -8.62 4.50
N ARG A 272 -14.31 -7.85 4.69
CA ARG A 272 -14.02 -7.15 5.95
C ARG A 272 -13.45 -5.77 5.69
N SER A 273 -13.54 -4.89 6.69
CA SER A 273 -12.91 -3.58 6.64
C SER A 273 -12.10 -3.33 7.89
N ILE A 274 -10.95 -2.69 7.71
CA ILE A 274 -10.17 -2.14 8.83
C ILE A 274 -9.92 -0.66 8.57
N VAL A 275 -9.83 0.11 9.64
CA VAL A 275 -9.40 1.50 9.60
C VAL A 275 -8.14 1.61 10.44
N THR A 276 -7.11 2.18 9.85
CA THR A 276 -5.81 2.41 10.49
C THR A 276 -5.51 3.88 10.61
N ARG A 277 -4.59 4.22 11.51
CA ARG A 277 -3.97 5.53 11.60
C ARG A 277 -2.48 5.41 11.40
N SER A 278 -1.92 6.19 10.49
CA SER A 278 -0.48 6.23 10.29
C SER A 278 0.25 6.71 11.56
N ARG A 279 1.37 6.09 11.86
CA ARG A 279 2.35 6.49 12.88
C ARG A 279 3.61 7.00 12.21
N ILE A 280 3.90 6.46 11.03
CA ILE A 280 4.94 6.92 10.11
C ILE A 280 4.30 6.93 8.74
N PHE A 281 4.51 8.02 7.99
CA PHE A 281 4.09 8.13 6.61
C PHE A 281 5.16 8.89 5.85
N ARG A 282 5.73 8.26 4.84
CA ARG A 282 6.82 8.78 4.02
C ARG A 282 6.46 8.64 2.55
N ILE A 283 6.47 9.77 1.87
CA ILE A 283 6.37 9.88 0.41
C ILE A 283 7.53 10.74 -0.08
N PRO A 284 8.01 10.56 -1.32
CA PRO A 284 9.04 11.41 -1.87
C PRO A 284 8.64 12.88 -1.81
N ALA A 285 9.61 13.76 -1.55
CA ALA A 285 9.38 15.18 -1.72
C ALA A 285 9.01 15.45 -3.19
N GLN A 286 7.91 16.14 -3.43
CA GLN A 286 7.60 16.62 -4.77
C GLN A 286 8.68 17.64 -5.16
N LYS A 287 9.38 17.35 -6.28
CA LYS A 287 10.38 18.26 -6.87
C LYS A 287 9.70 19.39 -7.62
#